data_a14ad7f705d68c598e21f471c734152e
#
_entry.id   a14ad7f705d68c598e21f471c734152e
#
_cell.length_a   1.000
_cell.length_b   1.000
_cell.length_c   1.000
_cell.angle_alpha   90.00
_cell.angle_beta   90.00
_cell.angle_gamma   90.00
#
_symmetry.space_group_name_H-M   'P 1'
#
loop_
_entity.id
_entity.type
_entity.pdbx_description
1 polymer ?
#
loop_
_entity_poly.entity_id
_entity_poly.type
_entity_poly.pdbx_seq_one_letter_code
_entity_poly.pdbx_strand_id
1 'polypeptide(L)'
;MKFHSFLIKYGEIGIKGKNRYIFEDALVRQIRYALQGVDGEFLVHKCHGRVYVDCDGDYDFDETVESLQKVFGIVGICPVVRVPVAELAQLRKDVVAYVDEAYEEKNMTFKVDARRAKKSYPANSMEINCEVGEAILEAFPEMKVDVHKPELRINVEIREEVYIYSRIIPGPGGMPIGTNGSAMLLLSGGIDSPVAGYMVSKRGVELEATYFHAPPYTSERAKEKVVDLARLVSAYSGPIKLHVVNFTDIQLYIYEKCPHDELTNIMRRYMMKIAEHFAKKDGCLGLITGESIGQVASQTMQSLAATNAVCTLPVYRPLIGFDKKDIVEISEKINTYETSIQPFEDCCTIFVAKHPVTKPNIERIEKSELNLAEKIDELMQTAIDTAEIIEVKQGE
;
A
#
# COMPACT_ATOMS: atom_id res chain seq x y z
N MET A 1 -15.33 27.12 1.30
CA MET A 1 -14.21 27.27 2.30
C MET A 1 -12.92 26.86 1.66
N LYS A 2 -11.83 27.61 1.83
CA LYS A 2 -10.49 27.25 1.35
C LYS A 2 -9.68 26.67 2.54
N PHE A 3 -9.26 25.41 2.44
CA PHE A 3 -8.32 24.83 3.39
C PHE A 3 -6.90 25.23 2.99
N HIS A 4 -6.08 25.57 3.98
CA HIS A 4 -4.71 26.06 3.77
C HIS A 4 -3.66 25.00 4.09
N SER A 5 -4.08 23.91 4.68
CA SER A 5 -3.18 22.86 5.13
C SER A 5 -3.94 21.55 5.36
N PHE A 6 -3.22 20.43 5.29
CA PHE A 6 -3.69 19.15 5.81
C PHE A 6 -2.82 18.74 6.99
N LEU A 7 -3.44 18.49 8.13
CA LEU A 7 -2.78 17.84 9.26
C LEU A 7 -2.82 16.33 9.05
N ILE A 8 -1.65 15.72 8.97
CA ILE A 8 -1.49 14.28 8.78
C ILE A 8 -1.39 13.58 10.14
N LYS A 9 -2.31 12.67 10.40
CA LYS A 9 -2.28 11.77 11.56
C LYS A 9 -1.64 10.45 11.15
N TYR A 10 -0.68 9.98 11.93
CA TYR A 10 -0.07 8.66 11.77
C TYR A 10 -0.28 7.79 13.02
N GLY A 11 -0.29 6.46 12.85
CA GLY A 11 -0.59 5.50 13.91
C GLY A 11 0.68 4.94 14.55
N GLU A 12 1.12 3.77 14.07
CA GLU A 12 2.23 2.99 14.64
C GLU A 12 3.57 3.75 14.70
N ILE A 13 3.77 4.76 13.87
CA ILE A 13 4.96 5.63 13.93
C ILE A 13 5.09 6.27 15.33
N GLY A 14 3.96 6.61 15.95
CA GLY A 14 3.94 7.26 17.27
C GLY A 14 4.58 6.47 18.40
N ILE A 15 4.63 5.14 18.29
CA ILE A 15 5.18 4.23 19.32
C ILE A 15 6.62 3.80 19.07
N LYS A 16 7.29 4.31 18.01
CA LYS A 16 8.66 3.92 17.63
C LYS A 16 9.79 4.47 18.53
N GLY A 17 9.47 5.13 19.61
CA GLY A 17 10.44 5.63 20.57
C GLY A 17 11.52 6.52 19.94
N LYS A 18 12.79 6.25 20.24
CA LYS A 18 13.95 7.03 19.75
C LYS A 18 14.12 7.00 18.22
N ASN A 19 13.64 5.98 17.55
CA ASN A 19 13.77 5.82 16.09
C ASN A 19 12.62 6.47 15.30
N ARG A 20 11.69 7.13 15.98
CA ARG A 20 10.51 7.74 15.38
C ARG A 20 10.84 8.69 14.23
N TYR A 21 11.90 9.46 14.34
CA TYR A 21 12.32 10.42 13.32
C TYR A 21 12.60 9.77 11.95
N ILE A 22 13.12 8.53 11.92
CA ILE A 22 13.38 7.78 10.67
C ILE A 22 12.06 7.53 9.91
N PHE A 23 11.03 7.12 10.64
CA PHE A 23 9.71 6.84 10.08
C PHE A 23 8.97 8.13 9.68
N GLU A 24 9.12 9.20 10.46
CA GLU A 24 8.56 10.50 10.10
C GLU A 24 9.23 11.07 8.85
N ASP A 25 10.56 10.93 8.70
CA ASP A 25 11.30 11.38 7.51
C ASP A 25 10.90 10.57 6.27
N ALA A 26 10.73 9.25 6.41
CA ALA A 26 10.23 8.39 5.35
C ALA A 26 8.80 8.81 4.94
N LEU A 27 7.91 9.07 5.91
CA LEU A 27 6.55 9.53 5.65
C LEU A 27 6.54 10.85 4.87
N VAL A 28 7.36 11.83 5.28
CA VAL A 28 7.47 13.13 4.60
C VAL A 28 7.95 12.95 3.16
N ARG A 29 8.95 12.09 2.93
CA ARG A 29 9.43 11.80 1.56
C ARG A 29 8.31 11.20 0.68
N GLN A 30 7.54 10.27 1.22
CA GLN A 30 6.46 9.63 0.48
C GLN A 30 5.29 10.56 0.20
N ILE A 31 4.91 11.41 1.15
CA ILE A 31 3.91 12.44 0.92
C ILE A 31 4.36 13.37 -0.22
N ARG A 32 5.62 13.82 -0.20
CA ARG A 32 6.17 14.65 -1.28
C ARG A 32 6.14 13.94 -2.63
N TYR A 33 6.48 12.65 -2.65
CA TYR A 33 6.43 11.86 -3.88
C TYR A 33 5.00 11.72 -4.41
N ALA A 34 4.04 11.40 -3.54
CA ALA A 34 2.65 11.23 -3.92
C ALA A 34 2.00 12.52 -4.48
N LEU A 35 2.48 13.69 -4.05
CA LEU A 35 1.97 14.98 -4.48
C LEU A 35 2.69 15.58 -5.72
N GLN A 36 3.72 14.91 -6.26
CA GLN A 36 4.48 15.45 -7.40
C GLN A 36 3.66 15.63 -8.68
N GLY A 37 2.59 14.84 -8.86
CA GLY A 37 1.71 14.91 -10.03
C GLY A 37 0.41 15.66 -9.80
N VAL A 38 0.19 16.21 -8.60
CA VAL A 38 -1.05 16.91 -8.22
C VAL A 38 -0.89 18.40 -8.49
N ASP A 39 -1.89 19.02 -9.09
CA ASP A 39 -1.91 20.46 -9.34
C ASP A 39 -1.91 21.25 -8.02
N GLY A 40 -0.90 22.11 -7.83
CA GLY A 40 -0.73 22.94 -6.64
C GLY A 40 0.71 23.01 -6.14
N GLU A 41 0.94 23.92 -5.22
CA GLU A 41 2.22 24.05 -4.52
C GLU A 41 2.09 23.54 -3.08
N PHE A 42 2.87 22.50 -2.75
CA PHE A 42 2.77 21.80 -1.47
C PHE A 42 4.08 21.87 -0.68
N LEU A 43 4.01 22.37 0.55
CA LEU A 43 5.11 22.34 1.51
C LEU A 43 4.86 21.30 2.59
N VAL A 44 5.58 20.17 2.51
CA VAL A 44 5.48 19.10 3.51
C VAL A 44 6.55 19.25 4.57
N HIS A 45 6.15 19.40 5.82
CA HIS A 45 7.07 19.61 6.93
C HIS A 45 6.62 18.92 8.23
N LYS A 46 7.56 18.75 9.16
CA LYS A 46 7.31 18.25 10.52
C LYS A 46 7.30 19.41 11.52
N CYS A 47 6.33 19.41 12.40
CA CYS A 47 6.24 20.37 13.49
C CYS A 47 5.73 19.70 14.76
N HIS A 48 6.52 19.71 15.84
CA HIS A 48 6.13 19.20 17.15
C HIS A 48 5.45 17.81 17.16
N GLY A 49 6.05 16.86 16.42
CA GLY A 49 5.55 15.47 16.34
C GLY A 49 4.28 15.30 15.50
N ARG A 50 4.07 16.19 14.55
CA ARG A 50 3.03 16.14 13.54
C ARG A 50 3.61 16.40 12.16
N VAL A 51 2.93 15.95 11.12
CA VAL A 51 3.26 16.24 9.74
C VAL A 51 2.15 17.12 9.17
N TYR A 52 2.53 18.17 8.48
CA TYR A 52 1.64 19.09 7.79
C TYR A 52 1.97 19.12 6.30
N VAL A 53 0.93 19.28 5.50
CA VAL A 53 1.02 19.59 4.08
C VAL A 53 0.37 20.95 3.90
N ASP A 54 1.17 21.99 3.80
CA ASP A 54 0.68 23.35 3.53
C ASP A 54 0.47 23.52 2.05
N CYS A 55 -0.63 24.16 1.69
CA CYS A 55 -1.04 24.40 0.31
C CYS A 55 -1.01 25.90 0.02
N ASP A 56 -0.13 26.32 -0.89
CA ASP A 56 -0.05 27.69 -1.33
C ASP A 56 -0.78 27.86 -2.68
N GLY A 57 -1.51 28.98 -2.85
CA GLY A 57 -2.25 29.25 -4.07
C GLY A 57 -3.50 28.38 -4.26
N ASP A 58 -3.81 28.07 -5.50
CA ASP A 58 -4.90 27.16 -5.88
C ASP A 58 -4.34 25.75 -6.05
N TYR A 59 -5.11 24.76 -5.64
CA TYR A 59 -4.76 23.35 -5.72
C TYR A 59 -6.02 22.49 -5.88
N ASP A 60 -5.87 21.30 -6.44
CA ASP A 60 -6.96 20.31 -6.48
C ASP A 60 -7.09 19.60 -5.15
N PHE A 61 -8.20 19.86 -4.44
CA PHE A 61 -8.47 19.28 -3.12
C PHE A 61 -8.70 17.76 -3.18
N ASP A 62 -9.51 17.31 -4.14
CA ASP A 62 -9.92 15.90 -4.23
C ASP A 62 -8.75 15.04 -4.68
N GLU A 63 -7.99 15.47 -5.67
CA GLU A 63 -6.78 14.79 -6.12
C GLU A 63 -5.70 14.75 -5.02
N THR A 64 -5.53 15.85 -4.27
CA THR A 64 -4.63 15.90 -3.10
C THR A 64 -5.00 14.85 -2.07
N VAL A 65 -6.29 14.78 -1.70
CA VAL A 65 -6.79 13.80 -0.72
C VAL A 65 -6.61 12.38 -1.24
N GLU A 66 -6.97 12.11 -2.50
CA GLU A 66 -6.79 10.79 -3.11
C GLU A 66 -5.33 10.34 -3.12
N SER A 67 -4.40 11.23 -3.45
CA SER A 67 -2.97 10.96 -3.41
C SER A 67 -2.46 10.69 -2.00
N LEU A 68 -2.90 11.45 -1.01
CA LEU A 68 -2.57 11.22 0.40
C LEU A 68 -3.16 9.90 0.93
N GLN A 69 -4.31 9.46 0.43
CA GLN A 69 -4.93 8.19 0.80
C GLN A 69 -4.18 6.97 0.25
N LYS A 70 -3.20 7.15 -0.63
CA LYS A 70 -2.29 6.09 -1.11
C LYS A 70 -1.01 5.98 -0.28
N VAL A 71 -0.71 6.94 0.59
CA VAL A 71 0.53 6.97 1.37
C VAL A 71 0.44 6.14 2.65
N PHE A 72 1.20 5.04 2.72
CA PHE A 72 1.28 4.22 3.92
C PHE A 72 1.90 4.97 5.11
N GLY A 73 1.35 4.70 6.30
CA GLY A 73 1.68 5.43 7.54
C GLY A 73 0.62 6.46 7.91
N ILE A 74 -0.14 6.99 6.96
CA ILE A 74 -1.23 7.92 7.21
C ILE A 74 -2.45 7.16 7.74
N VAL A 75 -2.96 7.55 8.91
CA VAL A 75 -4.22 7.01 9.46
C VAL A 75 -5.35 8.03 9.37
N GLY A 76 -5.04 9.30 9.19
CA GLY A 76 -6.04 10.35 9.03
C GLY A 76 -5.47 11.61 8.37
N ILE A 77 -6.25 12.15 7.46
CA ILE A 77 -5.99 13.39 6.74
C ILE A 77 -7.03 14.40 7.22
N CYS A 78 -6.58 15.48 7.86
CA CYS A 78 -7.48 16.49 8.38
C CYS A 78 -7.28 17.80 7.60
N PRO A 79 -8.25 18.19 6.76
CA PRO A 79 -8.24 19.53 6.15
C PRO A 79 -8.33 20.59 7.24
N VAL A 80 -7.46 21.58 7.21
CA VAL A 80 -7.27 22.56 8.29
C VAL A 80 -7.43 23.97 7.75
N VAL A 81 -8.15 24.80 8.51
CA VAL A 81 -8.09 26.26 8.39
C VAL A 81 -7.08 26.78 9.41
N ARG A 82 -6.14 27.60 8.96
CA ARG A 82 -5.14 28.25 9.80
C ARG A 82 -5.54 29.73 10.01
N VAL A 83 -5.48 30.18 11.26
CA VAL A 83 -5.66 31.57 11.60
C VAL A 83 -4.56 32.04 12.56
N PRO A 84 -4.19 33.32 12.56
CA PRO A 84 -3.22 33.86 13.51
C PRO A 84 -3.65 33.64 14.97
N VAL A 85 -2.68 33.46 15.85
CA VAL A 85 -2.98 33.45 17.31
C VAL A 85 -3.43 34.85 17.74
N ALA A 86 -4.65 34.93 18.22
CA ALA A 86 -5.28 36.16 18.69
C ALA A 86 -5.92 35.96 20.07
N GLU A 87 -6.54 37.00 20.61
CA GLU A 87 -7.32 36.93 21.85
C GLU A 87 -8.52 35.97 21.72
N LEU A 88 -9.00 35.45 22.83
CA LEU A 88 -10.10 34.50 22.89
C LEU A 88 -11.37 34.97 22.17
N ALA A 89 -11.65 36.27 22.23
CA ALA A 89 -12.80 36.89 21.53
C ALA A 89 -12.69 36.78 20.00
N GLN A 90 -11.47 36.86 19.42
CA GLN A 90 -11.27 36.64 17.99
C GLN A 90 -11.34 35.17 17.66
N LEU A 91 -10.76 34.28 18.50
CA LEU A 91 -10.84 32.83 18.30
C LEU A 91 -12.29 32.33 18.25
N ARG A 92 -13.18 32.87 19.10
CA ARG A 92 -14.64 32.59 19.07
C ARG A 92 -15.23 32.89 17.70
N LYS A 93 -14.91 34.05 17.11
CA LYS A 93 -15.39 34.46 15.77
C LYS A 93 -14.83 33.55 14.67
N ASP A 94 -13.54 33.23 14.74
CA ASP A 94 -12.87 32.39 13.73
C ASP A 94 -13.46 30.98 13.69
N VAL A 95 -13.76 30.39 14.87
CA VAL A 95 -14.37 29.06 14.92
C VAL A 95 -15.84 29.08 14.47
N VAL A 96 -16.60 30.14 14.81
CA VAL A 96 -17.97 30.32 14.30
C VAL A 96 -17.96 30.43 12.79
N ALA A 97 -17.08 31.25 12.22
CA ALA A 97 -16.93 31.37 10.76
C ALA A 97 -16.55 30.02 10.11
N TYR A 98 -15.65 29.26 10.75
CA TYR A 98 -15.32 27.91 10.29
C TYR A 98 -16.54 26.99 10.24
N VAL A 99 -17.37 26.97 11.30
CA VAL A 99 -18.56 26.11 11.34
C VAL A 99 -19.59 26.58 10.30
N ASP A 100 -19.75 27.88 10.14
CA ASP A 100 -20.69 28.45 9.15
C ASP A 100 -20.33 28.05 7.72
N GLU A 101 -19.06 28.18 7.34
CA GLU A 101 -18.60 27.85 6.00
C GLU A 101 -18.47 26.33 5.74
N ALA A 102 -18.14 25.53 6.79
CA ALA A 102 -17.86 24.10 6.60
C ALA A 102 -19.14 23.23 6.57
N TYR A 103 -20.25 23.72 7.10
CA TYR A 103 -21.47 22.92 7.27
C TYR A 103 -22.70 23.77 6.90
N GLU A 104 -23.48 23.28 5.94
CA GLU A 104 -24.78 23.88 5.60
C GLU A 104 -25.85 23.53 6.65
N GLU A 105 -25.93 22.24 7.00
CA GLU A 105 -26.84 21.76 8.03
C GLU A 105 -26.23 22.03 9.43
N LYS A 106 -27.01 22.68 10.30
CA LYS A 106 -26.62 23.04 11.66
C LYS A 106 -27.39 22.25 12.75
N ASN A 107 -28.43 21.51 12.38
CA ASN A 107 -29.19 20.73 13.35
C ASN A 107 -28.46 19.42 13.69
N MET A 108 -27.35 19.56 14.42
CA MET A 108 -26.51 18.45 14.84
C MET A 108 -25.92 18.67 16.24
N THR A 109 -25.45 17.58 16.83
CA THR A 109 -24.73 17.64 18.10
C THR A 109 -23.23 17.88 17.88
N PHE A 110 -22.61 18.69 18.74
CA PHE A 110 -21.19 18.99 18.61
C PHE A 110 -20.42 18.99 19.94
N LYS A 111 -19.09 18.93 19.81
CA LYS A 111 -18.14 19.12 20.90
C LYS A 111 -16.93 19.90 20.39
N VAL A 112 -16.47 20.86 21.19
CA VAL A 112 -15.16 21.50 20.99
C VAL A 112 -14.08 20.72 21.75
N ASP A 113 -12.96 20.43 21.10
CA ASP A 113 -11.78 19.75 21.67
C ASP A 113 -10.55 20.64 21.45
N ALA A 114 -10.33 21.56 22.39
CA ALA A 114 -9.21 22.49 22.33
C ALA A 114 -7.93 21.87 22.91
N ARG A 115 -6.82 22.04 22.23
CA ARG A 115 -5.47 21.66 22.66
C ARG A 115 -4.54 22.84 22.58
N ARG A 116 -3.81 23.05 23.64
CA ARG A 116 -2.89 24.17 23.78
C ARG A 116 -1.45 23.66 23.88
N ALA A 117 -0.70 23.73 22.79
CA ALA A 117 0.75 23.48 22.79
C ALA A 117 1.50 24.71 23.36
N LYS A 118 1.06 25.92 23.00
CA LYS A 118 1.61 27.18 23.51
C LYS A 118 1.02 27.50 24.89
N LYS A 119 1.72 27.14 25.95
CA LYS A 119 1.25 27.31 27.35
C LYS A 119 1.09 28.77 27.76
N SER A 120 1.69 29.71 27.03
CA SER A 120 1.57 31.16 27.26
C SER A 120 0.26 31.75 26.77
N TYR A 121 -0.60 30.98 26.07
CA TYR A 121 -1.94 31.47 25.70
C TYR A 121 -2.80 31.70 26.99
N PRO A 122 -3.50 32.83 27.12
CA PRO A 122 -4.13 33.23 28.40
C PRO A 122 -5.16 32.22 28.92
N ALA A 123 -6.02 31.68 28.05
CA ALA A 123 -7.07 30.75 28.42
C ALA A 123 -6.54 29.28 28.41
N ASN A 124 -7.01 28.46 29.37
CA ASN A 124 -6.74 27.01 29.34
C ASN A 124 -7.68 26.27 28.37
N SER A 125 -7.40 24.98 28.10
CA SER A 125 -8.17 24.21 27.10
C SER A 125 -9.65 24.06 27.48
N MET A 126 -9.97 23.97 28.75
CA MET A 126 -11.37 23.86 29.23
C MET A 126 -12.11 25.19 29.02
N GLU A 127 -11.48 26.31 29.37
CA GLU A 127 -12.03 27.65 29.13
C GLU A 127 -12.28 27.86 27.62
N ILE A 128 -11.33 27.49 26.77
CA ILE A 128 -11.50 27.58 25.30
C ILE A 128 -12.68 26.72 24.84
N ASN A 129 -12.80 25.48 25.33
CA ASN A 129 -13.95 24.61 24.99
C ASN A 129 -15.30 25.26 25.36
N CYS A 130 -15.39 25.86 26.53
CA CYS A 130 -16.64 26.51 27.00
C CYS A 130 -16.95 27.76 26.17
N GLU A 131 -15.99 28.67 26.07
CA GLU A 131 -16.16 29.95 25.39
C GLU A 131 -16.48 29.80 23.90
N VAL A 132 -15.73 28.89 23.21
CA VAL A 132 -15.97 28.59 21.79
C VAL A 132 -17.29 27.85 21.61
N GLY A 133 -17.61 26.92 22.54
CA GLY A 133 -18.88 26.19 22.53
C GLY A 133 -20.08 27.12 22.69
N GLU A 134 -19.98 28.08 23.62
CA GLU A 134 -21.00 29.13 23.82
C GLU A 134 -21.19 29.98 22.56
N ALA A 135 -20.09 30.45 21.95
CA ALA A 135 -20.16 31.24 20.72
C ALA A 135 -20.85 30.51 19.57
N ILE A 136 -20.64 29.20 19.45
CA ILE A 136 -21.32 28.36 18.46
C ILE A 136 -22.81 28.27 18.77
N LEU A 137 -23.20 28.07 20.02
CA LEU A 137 -24.62 28.02 20.41
C LEU A 137 -25.34 29.37 20.24
N GLU A 138 -24.63 30.47 20.45
CA GLU A 138 -25.17 31.84 20.21
C GLU A 138 -25.42 32.07 18.72
N ALA A 139 -24.48 31.62 17.86
CA ALA A 139 -24.56 31.81 16.40
C ALA A 139 -25.53 30.81 15.72
N PHE A 140 -25.63 29.60 16.24
CA PHE A 140 -26.42 28.49 15.66
C PHE A 140 -27.28 27.83 16.78
N PRO A 141 -28.45 28.43 17.13
CA PRO A 141 -29.30 27.94 18.24
C PRO A 141 -29.86 26.52 18.02
N GLU A 142 -29.87 26.01 16.80
CA GLU A 142 -30.27 24.65 16.43
C GLU A 142 -29.24 23.59 16.79
N MET A 143 -27.96 23.96 16.98
CA MET A 143 -26.89 23.05 17.39
C MET A 143 -27.03 22.73 18.90
N LYS A 144 -26.58 21.53 19.29
CA LYS A 144 -26.60 21.07 20.69
C LYS A 144 -25.26 20.50 21.11
N VAL A 145 -24.84 20.74 22.33
CA VAL A 145 -23.60 20.17 22.86
C VAL A 145 -23.84 18.72 23.31
N ASP A 146 -23.02 17.80 22.80
CA ASP A 146 -22.90 16.44 23.32
C ASP A 146 -21.42 16.11 23.54
N VAL A 147 -21.01 16.01 24.81
CA VAL A 147 -19.59 15.72 25.17
C VAL A 147 -19.22 14.26 25.08
N HIS A 148 -20.21 13.35 24.95
CA HIS A 148 -19.99 11.91 24.95
C HIS A 148 -19.97 11.31 23.53
N LYS A 149 -21.00 11.61 22.73
CA LYS A 149 -21.16 11.09 21.35
C LYS A 149 -21.55 12.20 20.38
N PRO A 150 -20.72 13.23 20.20
CA PRO A 150 -21.01 14.31 19.27
C PRO A 150 -20.98 13.80 17.83
N GLU A 151 -21.90 14.26 16.99
CA GLU A 151 -21.86 14.07 15.54
C GLU A 151 -20.71 14.88 14.94
N LEU A 152 -20.44 16.08 15.48
CA LEU A 152 -19.36 16.95 15.04
C LEU A 152 -18.35 17.21 16.17
N ARG A 153 -17.09 16.89 15.93
CA ARG A 153 -15.99 17.24 16.82
C ARG A 153 -15.13 18.33 16.20
N ILE A 154 -15.22 19.53 16.75
CA ILE A 154 -14.44 20.69 16.30
C ILE A 154 -13.13 20.70 17.11
N ASN A 155 -12.02 20.49 16.42
CA ASN A 155 -10.69 20.52 17.01
C ASN A 155 -10.10 21.93 16.85
N VAL A 156 -9.57 22.49 17.94
CA VAL A 156 -8.90 23.79 17.97
C VAL A 156 -7.51 23.60 18.58
N GLU A 157 -6.46 23.62 17.78
CA GLU A 157 -5.09 23.46 18.27
C GLU A 157 -4.35 24.81 18.24
N ILE A 158 -4.02 25.35 19.43
CA ILE A 158 -3.25 26.59 19.56
C ILE A 158 -1.77 26.26 19.66
N ARG A 159 -1.01 26.65 18.62
CA ARG A 159 0.42 26.49 18.47
C ARG A 159 1.08 27.82 18.08
N GLU A 160 1.95 27.87 17.09
CA GLU A 160 2.43 29.12 16.49
C GLU A 160 1.30 29.84 15.74
N GLU A 161 0.39 29.08 15.16
CA GLU A 161 -0.90 29.51 14.64
C GLU A 161 -2.02 28.73 15.30
N VAL A 162 -3.27 29.07 15.03
CA VAL A 162 -4.43 28.28 15.43
C VAL A 162 -4.87 27.41 14.27
N TYR A 163 -5.01 26.12 14.52
CA TYR A 163 -5.46 25.11 13.57
C TYR A 163 -6.88 24.68 13.93
N ILE A 164 -7.82 24.90 13.03
CA ILE A 164 -9.24 24.54 13.20
C ILE A 164 -9.59 23.47 12.19
N TYR A 165 -10.09 22.33 12.66
CA TYR A 165 -10.51 21.22 11.82
C TYR A 165 -11.54 20.34 12.51
N SER A 166 -12.39 19.67 11.71
CA SER A 166 -13.42 18.78 12.22
C SER A 166 -13.48 17.47 11.42
N ARG A 167 -13.09 17.48 10.14
CA ARG A 167 -13.08 16.29 9.28
C ARG A 167 -11.79 15.51 9.48
N ILE A 168 -11.94 14.18 9.50
CA ILE A 168 -10.82 13.23 9.50
C ILE A 168 -11.10 12.22 8.40
N ILE A 169 -10.44 12.40 7.26
CA ILE A 169 -10.53 11.49 6.13
C ILE A 169 -9.58 10.32 6.42
N PRO A 170 -10.05 9.05 6.36
CA PRO A 170 -9.21 7.90 6.69
C PRO A 170 -8.11 7.70 5.64
N GLY A 171 -6.89 7.43 6.12
CA GLY A 171 -5.76 6.98 5.31
C GLY A 171 -5.59 5.46 5.34
N PRO A 172 -4.63 4.89 4.58
CA PRO A 172 -4.43 3.46 4.46
C PRO A 172 -3.84 2.81 5.72
N GLY A 173 -3.27 3.59 6.63
CA GLY A 173 -2.52 3.09 7.77
C GLY A 173 -1.19 2.44 7.38
N GLY A 174 -0.69 1.54 8.23
CA GLY A 174 0.57 0.83 7.99
C GLY A 174 1.82 1.62 8.36
N MET A 175 2.92 1.37 7.65
CA MET A 175 4.25 1.94 7.87
C MET A 175 4.77 2.58 6.58
N PRO A 176 5.53 3.67 6.65
CA PRO A 176 6.14 4.29 5.47
C PRO A 176 7.09 3.33 4.75
N ILE A 177 7.01 3.29 3.41
CA ILE A 177 7.85 2.47 2.54
C ILE A 177 9.34 2.76 2.77
N GLY A 178 10.20 1.73 2.62
CA GLY A 178 11.64 1.80 2.84
C GLY A 178 12.06 1.76 4.30
N THR A 179 11.12 1.55 5.24
CA THR A 179 11.45 1.44 6.68
C THR A 179 11.71 0.01 7.14
N ASN A 180 11.41 -1.00 6.30
CA ASN A 180 11.56 -2.43 6.63
C ASN A 180 12.24 -3.24 5.49
N GLY A 181 13.15 -2.60 4.74
CA GLY A 181 13.88 -3.26 3.66
C GLY A 181 13.03 -3.49 2.42
N SER A 182 13.48 -4.39 1.55
CA SER A 182 12.84 -4.74 0.29
C SER A 182 12.55 -6.24 0.17
N ALA A 183 11.59 -6.61 -0.68
CA ALA A 183 11.25 -8.00 -0.99
C ALA A 183 10.83 -8.16 -2.46
N MET A 184 11.10 -9.36 -3.01
CA MET A 184 10.80 -9.73 -4.39
C MET A 184 9.41 -10.35 -4.49
N LEU A 185 8.51 -9.69 -5.18
CA LEU A 185 7.15 -10.17 -5.47
C LEU A 185 7.16 -11.06 -6.72
N LEU A 186 6.68 -12.29 -6.61
CA LEU A 186 6.33 -13.08 -7.79
C LEU A 186 4.98 -12.57 -8.30
N LEU A 187 5.05 -11.63 -9.26
CA LEU A 187 3.88 -10.97 -9.83
C LEU A 187 3.32 -11.78 -10.99
N SER A 188 2.01 -11.94 -11.06
CA SER A 188 1.27 -12.60 -12.14
C SER A 188 0.11 -11.73 -12.61
N GLY A 189 -0.55 -12.10 -13.69
CA GLY A 189 -1.75 -11.43 -14.18
C GLY A 189 -3.02 -11.71 -13.37
N GLY A 190 -2.95 -12.52 -12.31
CA GLY A 190 -4.07 -12.87 -11.45
C GLY A 190 -4.36 -11.82 -10.36
N ILE A 191 -5.46 -12.02 -9.64
CA ILE A 191 -5.95 -11.11 -8.58
C ILE A 191 -5.03 -11.11 -7.35
N ASP A 192 -4.45 -12.27 -7.01
CA ASP A 192 -3.85 -12.52 -5.70
C ASP A 192 -2.48 -11.85 -5.53
N SER A 193 -1.61 -11.91 -6.54
CA SER A 193 -0.24 -11.41 -6.40
C SER A 193 -0.14 -9.88 -6.24
N PRO A 194 -0.92 -9.04 -6.94
CA PRO A 194 -0.95 -7.59 -6.67
C PRO A 194 -1.40 -7.27 -5.25
N VAL A 195 -2.42 -7.98 -4.74
CA VAL A 195 -2.91 -7.82 -3.37
C VAL A 195 -1.85 -8.22 -2.35
N ALA A 196 -1.11 -9.32 -2.61
CA ALA A 196 0.00 -9.74 -1.75
C ALA A 196 1.10 -8.68 -1.68
N GLY A 197 1.48 -8.11 -2.82
CA GLY A 197 2.44 -7.01 -2.89
C GLY A 197 1.98 -5.80 -2.08
N TYR A 198 0.75 -5.34 -2.28
CA TYR A 198 0.15 -4.25 -1.51
C TYR A 198 0.17 -4.51 0.00
N MET A 199 -0.21 -5.71 0.45
CA MET A 199 -0.27 -6.03 1.88
C MET A 199 1.11 -6.03 2.55
N VAL A 200 2.13 -6.52 1.87
CA VAL A 200 3.51 -6.52 2.41
C VAL A 200 4.08 -5.11 2.37
N SER A 201 3.88 -4.36 1.25
CA SER A 201 4.37 -2.99 1.16
C SER A 201 3.72 -2.07 2.20
N LYS A 202 2.46 -2.31 2.58
CA LYS A 202 1.81 -1.62 3.70
C LYS A 202 2.56 -1.75 5.04
N ARG A 203 3.48 -2.70 5.18
CA ARG A 203 4.35 -2.86 6.35
C ARG A 203 5.70 -2.14 6.22
N GLY A 204 5.83 -1.25 5.21
CA GLY A 204 7.01 -0.43 4.99
C GLY A 204 8.09 -1.13 4.16
N VAL A 205 7.74 -2.19 3.43
CA VAL A 205 8.65 -2.96 2.57
C VAL A 205 8.61 -2.40 1.15
N GLU A 206 9.76 -2.10 0.57
CA GLU A 206 9.92 -1.78 -0.84
C GLU A 206 9.71 -3.02 -1.70
N LEU A 207 9.11 -2.86 -2.88
CA LEU A 207 8.84 -3.98 -3.79
C LEU A 207 9.79 -3.95 -4.99
N GLU A 208 10.40 -5.10 -5.23
CA GLU A 208 10.89 -5.55 -6.52
C GLU A 208 9.95 -6.64 -7.02
N ALA A 209 9.87 -6.88 -8.32
CA ALA A 209 8.98 -7.91 -8.85
C ALA A 209 9.64 -8.78 -9.94
N THR A 210 9.21 -10.03 -10.01
CA THR A 210 9.57 -10.97 -11.08
C THR A 210 8.29 -11.50 -11.70
N TYR A 211 8.21 -11.42 -13.03
CA TYR A 211 7.15 -11.99 -13.85
C TYR A 211 7.71 -13.02 -14.82
N PHE A 212 7.06 -14.16 -14.94
CA PHE A 212 7.43 -15.23 -15.86
C PHE A 212 6.55 -15.19 -17.11
N HIS A 213 7.18 -14.88 -18.25
CA HIS A 213 6.55 -14.82 -19.55
C HIS A 213 6.96 -16.02 -20.39
N ALA A 214 6.06 -16.59 -21.18
CA ALA A 214 6.33 -17.79 -21.99
C ALA A 214 5.89 -17.61 -23.46
N PRO A 215 6.52 -16.71 -24.25
CA PRO A 215 6.20 -16.56 -25.65
C PRO A 215 6.61 -17.82 -26.46
N PRO A 216 5.86 -18.25 -27.49
CA PRO A 216 4.64 -17.63 -28.03
C PRO A 216 3.35 -18.09 -27.31
N TYR A 217 3.44 -18.87 -26.24
CA TYR A 217 2.29 -19.44 -25.53
C TYR A 217 1.53 -18.40 -24.71
N THR A 218 2.22 -17.39 -24.17
CA THR A 218 1.60 -16.20 -23.59
C THR A 218 1.75 -15.03 -24.55
N SER A 219 0.71 -14.19 -24.64
CA SER A 219 0.70 -13.02 -25.54
C SER A 219 1.43 -11.83 -24.94
N GLU A 220 1.85 -10.87 -25.79
CA GLU A 220 2.35 -9.57 -25.32
C GLU A 220 1.31 -8.83 -24.44
N ARG A 221 0.02 -8.98 -24.74
CA ARG A 221 -1.06 -8.43 -23.91
C ARG A 221 -1.08 -8.99 -22.49
N ALA A 222 -0.66 -10.25 -22.29
CA ALA A 222 -0.51 -10.83 -20.97
C ALA A 222 0.64 -10.13 -20.20
N LYS A 223 1.74 -9.79 -20.87
CA LYS A 223 2.85 -9.02 -20.31
C LYS A 223 2.41 -7.58 -19.98
N GLU A 224 1.75 -6.90 -20.93
CA GLU A 224 1.21 -5.55 -20.72
C GLU A 224 0.28 -5.50 -19.50
N LYS A 225 -0.63 -6.47 -19.36
CA LYS A 225 -1.50 -6.63 -18.19
C LYS A 225 -0.72 -6.67 -16.88
N VAL A 226 0.38 -7.40 -16.82
CA VAL A 226 1.22 -7.49 -15.61
C VAL A 226 1.95 -6.17 -15.34
N VAL A 227 2.42 -5.48 -16.36
CA VAL A 227 3.01 -4.14 -16.24
C VAL A 227 1.97 -3.16 -15.70
N ASP A 228 0.73 -3.20 -16.17
CA ASP A 228 -0.37 -2.37 -15.67
C ASP A 228 -0.70 -2.67 -14.21
N LEU A 229 -0.72 -3.95 -13.83
CA LEU A 229 -0.88 -4.34 -12.42
C LEU A 229 0.26 -3.83 -11.54
N ALA A 230 1.52 -3.94 -12.01
CA ALA A 230 2.67 -3.37 -11.31
C ALA A 230 2.52 -1.84 -11.15
N ARG A 231 2.04 -1.14 -12.19
CA ARG A 231 1.78 0.31 -12.16
C ARG A 231 0.71 0.68 -11.12
N LEU A 232 -0.39 -0.06 -11.05
CA LEU A 232 -1.44 0.16 -10.06
C LEU A 232 -0.94 -0.07 -8.62
N VAL A 233 -0.12 -1.10 -8.40
CA VAL A 233 0.50 -1.34 -7.08
C VAL A 233 1.52 -0.27 -6.74
N SER A 234 2.29 0.23 -7.74
CA SER A 234 3.31 1.26 -7.52
C SER A 234 2.75 2.59 -7.01
N ALA A 235 1.45 2.85 -7.21
CA ALA A 235 0.76 3.98 -6.63
C ALA A 235 0.80 4.00 -5.09
N TYR A 236 0.98 2.84 -4.47
CA TYR A 236 1.08 2.67 -3.02
C TYR A 236 2.50 2.35 -2.56
N SER A 237 3.22 1.48 -3.28
CA SER A 237 4.55 0.99 -2.90
C SER A 237 5.71 1.88 -3.33
N GLY A 238 5.45 2.87 -4.19
CA GLY A 238 6.49 3.57 -4.94
C GLY A 238 6.96 2.74 -6.14
N PRO A 239 8.00 3.19 -6.86
CA PRO A 239 8.52 2.52 -8.05
C PRO A 239 8.81 1.04 -7.82
N ILE A 240 8.52 0.21 -8.83
CA ILE A 240 8.79 -1.23 -8.83
C ILE A 240 9.71 -1.56 -10.00
N LYS A 241 10.83 -2.20 -9.71
CA LYS A 241 11.70 -2.80 -10.72
C LYS A 241 11.18 -4.19 -11.05
N LEU A 242 10.63 -4.34 -12.24
CA LEU A 242 10.01 -5.58 -12.73
C LEU A 242 10.99 -6.34 -13.62
N HIS A 243 11.38 -7.55 -13.21
CA HIS A 243 12.14 -8.51 -14.00
C HIS A 243 11.17 -9.38 -14.80
N VAL A 244 11.16 -9.23 -16.13
CA VAL A 244 10.37 -10.07 -17.04
C VAL A 244 11.26 -11.19 -17.55
N VAL A 245 10.98 -12.41 -17.11
CA VAL A 245 11.80 -13.60 -17.38
C VAL A 245 11.15 -14.44 -18.44
N ASN A 246 11.86 -14.72 -19.55
CA ASN A 246 11.41 -15.70 -20.54
C ASN A 246 11.58 -17.11 -19.95
N PHE A 247 10.46 -17.77 -19.68
CA PHE A 247 10.42 -19.08 -19.03
C PHE A 247 10.12 -20.23 -20.01
N THR A 248 9.99 -19.94 -21.30
CA THR A 248 9.53 -20.89 -22.33
C THR A 248 10.38 -22.13 -22.38
N ASP A 249 11.72 -21.99 -22.57
CA ASP A 249 12.61 -23.12 -22.76
C ASP A 249 12.70 -24.01 -21.52
N ILE A 250 12.70 -23.41 -20.34
CA ILE A 250 12.65 -24.12 -19.07
C ILE A 250 11.35 -24.92 -18.96
N GLN A 251 10.23 -24.31 -19.31
CA GLN A 251 8.90 -24.92 -19.22
C GLN A 251 8.76 -26.10 -20.18
N LEU A 252 9.23 -25.96 -21.42
CA LEU A 252 9.25 -27.03 -22.44
C LEU A 252 10.16 -28.17 -22.01
N TYR A 253 11.33 -27.87 -21.45
CA TYR A 253 12.27 -28.91 -21.02
C TYR A 253 11.73 -29.70 -19.82
N ILE A 254 11.07 -29.01 -18.87
CA ILE A 254 10.37 -29.69 -17.76
C ILE A 254 9.23 -30.56 -18.29
N TYR A 255 8.46 -30.06 -19.26
CA TYR A 255 7.36 -30.82 -19.88
C TYR A 255 7.85 -32.09 -20.58
N GLU A 256 8.99 -32.02 -21.27
CA GLU A 256 9.59 -33.17 -21.95
C GLU A 256 10.16 -34.24 -21.01
N LYS A 257 10.80 -33.82 -19.91
CA LYS A 257 11.63 -34.70 -19.06
C LYS A 257 10.98 -35.18 -17.78
N CYS A 258 9.93 -34.49 -17.31
CA CYS A 258 9.33 -34.75 -15.99
C CYS A 258 7.93 -35.37 -16.08
N PRO A 259 7.48 -36.09 -15.05
CA PRO A 259 6.12 -36.59 -14.99
C PRO A 259 5.09 -35.44 -15.07
N HIS A 260 4.08 -35.59 -15.94
CA HIS A 260 3.13 -34.52 -16.20
C HIS A 260 2.28 -34.15 -14.98
N ASP A 261 1.99 -35.07 -14.08
CA ASP A 261 1.26 -34.82 -12.86
C ASP A 261 2.05 -33.97 -11.84
N GLU A 262 3.38 -33.85 -11.97
CA GLU A 262 4.29 -33.07 -11.13
C GLU A 262 4.67 -31.72 -11.73
N LEU A 263 4.34 -31.44 -13.00
CA LEU A 263 4.82 -30.27 -13.77
C LEU A 263 4.64 -28.95 -13.02
N THR A 264 3.44 -28.68 -12.51
CA THR A 264 3.15 -27.42 -11.83
C THR A 264 4.05 -27.20 -10.60
N ASN A 265 4.29 -28.26 -9.81
CA ASN A 265 5.16 -28.17 -8.64
C ASN A 265 6.62 -27.94 -9.05
N ILE A 266 7.11 -28.65 -10.05
CA ILE A 266 8.49 -28.51 -10.55
C ILE A 266 8.71 -27.13 -11.17
N MET A 267 7.82 -26.66 -12.07
CA MET A 267 7.90 -25.32 -12.66
C MET A 267 7.97 -24.25 -11.58
N ARG A 268 7.09 -24.31 -10.56
CA ARG A 268 7.09 -23.35 -9.48
C ARG A 268 8.37 -23.36 -8.65
N ARG A 269 9.00 -24.51 -8.45
CA ARG A 269 10.30 -24.61 -7.78
C ARG A 269 11.38 -23.83 -8.57
N TYR A 270 11.41 -23.95 -9.89
CA TYR A 270 12.35 -23.18 -10.72
C TYR A 270 12.03 -21.70 -10.78
N MET A 271 10.75 -21.32 -10.81
CA MET A 271 10.35 -19.93 -10.67
C MET A 271 10.82 -19.32 -9.34
N MET A 272 10.69 -20.06 -8.24
CA MET A 272 11.17 -19.60 -6.93
C MET A 272 12.70 -19.45 -6.90
N LYS A 273 13.46 -20.40 -7.51
CA LYS A 273 14.93 -20.30 -7.63
C LYS A 273 15.36 -19.05 -8.41
N ILE A 274 14.71 -18.77 -9.53
CA ILE A 274 15.02 -17.60 -10.37
C ILE A 274 14.65 -16.31 -9.65
N ALA A 275 13.47 -16.24 -9.04
CA ALA A 275 13.04 -15.08 -8.26
C ALA A 275 13.97 -14.81 -7.05
N GLU A 276 14.45 -15.86 -6.39
CA GLU A 276 15.43 -15.73 -5.30
C GLU A 276 16.79 -15.24 -5.81
N HIS A 277 17.19 -15.64 -7.01
CA HIS A 277 18.41 -15.11 -7.65
C HIS A 277 18.32 -13.59 -7.80
N PHE A 278 17.23 -13.08 -8.40
CA PHE A 278 17.04 -11.63 -8.54
C PHE A 278 16.89 -10.94 -7.18
N ALA A 279 16.15 -11.56 -6.23
CA ALA A 279 16.03 -11.03 -4.88
C ALA A 279 17.40 -10.81 -4.21
N LYS A 280 18.29 -11.77 -4.29
CA LYS A 280 19.66 -11.66 -3.75
C LYS A 280 20.49 -10.62 -4.49
N LYS A 281 20.40 -10.57 -5.82
CA LYS A 281 21.10 -9.59 -6.65
C LYS A 281 20.68 -8.15 -6.32
N ASP A 282 19.39 -7.92 -6.10
CA ASP A 282 18.82 -6.60 -5.79
C ASP A 282 18.77 -6.29 -4.29
N GLY A 283 19.29 -7.17 -3.43
CA GLY A 283 19.39 -6.95 -1.98
C GLY A 283 18.07 -7.13 -1.22
N CYS A 284 17.09 -7.82 -1.82
CA CYS A 284 15.84 -8.16 -1.16
C CYS A 284 16.03 -9.17 -0.03
N LEU A 285 15.24 -9.03 1.04
CA LEU A 285 15.33 -9.84 2.26
C LEU A 285 14.34 -11.03 2.28
N GLY A 286 13.53 -11.19 1.23
CA GLY A 286 12.56 -12.26 1.13
C GLY A 286 11.81 -12.25 -0.19
N LEU A 287 11.00 -13.30 -0.39
CA LEU A 287 10.10 -13.46 -1.52
C LEU A 287 8.66 -13.21 -1.06
N ILE A 288 7.80 -12.75 -1.95
CA ILE A 288 6.36 -12.57 -1.70
C ILE A 288 5.58 -13.35 -2.75
N THR A 289 4.61 -14.15 -2.31
CA THR A 289 3.69 -14.86 -3.20
C THR A 289 2.23 -14.62 -2.80
N GLY A 290 1.33 -14.64 -3.79
CA GLY A 290 -0.12 -14.50 -3.60
C GLY A 290 -0.84 -15.81 -3.28
N GLU A 291 -0.20 -16.77 -2.64
CA GLU A 291 -0.75 -18.09 -2.35
C GLU A 291 -1.74 -18.07 -1.18
N SER A 292 -2.88 -18.79 -1.34
CA SER A 292 -3.85 -19.10 -0.28
C SER A 292 -4.06 -20.61 -0.21
N ILE A 293 -4.11 -21.20 1.01
CA ILE A 293 -4.24 -22.65 1.19
C ILE A 293 -5.56 -23.14 0.62
N GLY A 294 -5.48 -24.14 -0.27
CA GLY A 294 -6.66 -24.82 -0.80
C GLY A 294 -7.40 -24.09 -1.89
N GLN A 295 -6.95 -22.92 -2.33
CA GLN A 295 -7.61 -22.15 -3.40
C GLN A 295 -7.53 -22.88 -4.75
N VAL A 296 -6.39 -23.48 -5.07
CA VAL A 296 -6.16 -24.31 -6.27
C VAL A 296 -5.31 -25.53 -5.93
N ALA A 297 -5.26 -26.51 -6.84
CA ALA A 297 -4.57 -27.79 -6.65
C ALA A 297 -3.08 -27.65 -6.29
N SER A 298 -2.41 -26.61 -6.77
CA SER A 298 -1.00 -26.30 -6.47
C SER A 298 -0.77 -25.52 -5.17
N GLN A 299 -1.81 -25.20 -4.43
CA GLN A 299 -1.74 -24.42 -3.18
C GLN A 299 -2.16 -25.26 -1.95
N THR A 300 -1.89 -26.55 -1.98
CA THR A 300 -2.01 -27.41 -0.81
C THR A 300 -0.80 -27.23 0.12
N MET A 301 -0.93 -27.60 1.39
CA MET A 301 0.17 -27.54 2.36
C MET A 301 1.43 -28.25 1.85
N GLN A 302 1.26 -29.42 1.20
CA GLN A 302 2.35 -30.21 0.65
C GLN A 302 2.98 -29.52 -0.58
N SER A 303 2.18 -28.95 -1.49
CA SER A 303 2.69 -28.19 -2.64
C SER A 303 3.46 -26.95 -2.20
N LEU A 304 2.94 -26.23 -1.18
CA LEU A 304 3.64 -25.07 -0.61
C LEU A 304 4.96 -25.46 0.06
N ALA A 305 4.99 -26.60 0.77
CA ALA A 305 6.22 -27.14 1.35
C ALA A 305 7.25 -27.49 0.27
N ALA A 306 6.81 -28.15 -0.82
CA ALA A 306 7.68 -28.52 -1.94
C ALA A 306 8.27 -27.32 -2.67
N THR A 307 7.49 -26.27 -2.91
CA THR A 307 7.99 -25.02 -3.53
C THR A 307 8.88 -24.23 -2.57
N ASN A 308 8.59 -24.22 -1.29
CA ASN A 308 9.40 -23.52 -0.28
C ASN A 308 10.77 -24.20 -0.06
N ALA A 309 10.87 -25.50 -0.26
CA ALA A 309 12.09 -26.27 -0.01
C ALA A 309 13.31 -25.83 -0.84
N VAL A 310 13.11 -25.14 -1.98
CA VAL A 310 14.20 -24.62 -2.82
C VAL A 310 14.64 -23.20 -2.46
N CYS A 311 13.95 -22.54 -1.50
CA CYS A 311 14.24 -21.18 -1.10
C CYS A 311 15.11 -21.14 0.14
N THR A 312 16.09 -20.23 0.16
CA THR A 312 16.91 -19.93 1.33
C THR A 312 16.48 -18.63 2.01
N LEU A 313 15.84 -17.72 1.26
CA LEU A 313 15.18 -16.53 1.78
C LEU A 313 13.80 -16.86 2.35
N PRO A 314 13.32 -16.10 3.35
CA PRO A 314 11.93 -16.20 3.82
C PRO A 314 10.94 -15.97 2.67
N VAL A 315 9.85 -16.75 2.66
CA VAL A 315 8.74 -16.59 1.72
C VAL A 315 7.51 -16.06 2.46
N TYR A 316 7.13 -14.83 2.18
CA TYR A 316 5.97 -14.15 2.77
C TYR A 316 4.71 -14.46 1.96
N ARG A 317 3.70 -15.01 2.63
CA ARG A 317 2.40 -15.37 2.05
C ARG A 317 1.28 -14.63 2.79
N PRO A 318 1.08 -13.33 2.52
CA PRO A 318 0.12 -12.52 3.29
C PRO A 318 -1.32 -12.99 3.13
N LEU A 319 -1.63 -13.73 2.07
CA LEU A 319 -2.98 -14.21 1.75
C LEU A 319 -3.24 -15.65 2.21
N ILE A 320 -2.32 -16.28 2.93
CA ILE A 320 -2.33 -17.74 3.19
C ILE A 320 -3.63 -18.27 3.82
N GLY A 321 -4.32 -17.47 4.62
CA GLY A 321 -5.57 -17.81 5.29
C GLY A 321 -6.77 -16.96 4.86
N PHE A 322 -6.67 -16.25 3.72
CA PHE A 322 -7.74 -15.39 3.21
C PHE A 322 -8.70 -16.19 2.32
N ASP A 323 -9.98 -15.91 2.44
CA ASP A 323 -10.97 -16.33 1.47
C ASP A 323 -10.86 -15.52 0.18
N LYS A 324 -11.29 -16.10 -0.96
CA LYS A 324 -11.25 -15.40 -2.25
C LYS A 324 -12.01 -14.08 -2.24
N LYS A 325 -13.13 -14.03 -1.49
CA LYS A 325 -13.93 -12.82 -1.34
C LYS A 325 -13.12 -11.67 -0.73
N ASP A 326 -12.40 -11.93 0.35
CA ASP A 326 -11.61 -10.90 1.05
C ASP A 326 -10.49 -10.36 0.16
N ILE A 327 -9.88 -11.25 -0.66
CA ILE A 327 -8.85 -10.87 -1.62
C ILE A 327 -9.44 -9.96 -2.72
N VAL A 328 -10.64 -10.30 -3.22
CA VAL A 328 -11.35 -9.50 -4.23
C VAL A 328 -11.68 -8.11 -3.68
N GLU A 329 -12.21 -8.01 -2.46
CA GLU A 329 -12.52 -6.72 -1.82
C GLU A 329 -11.27 -5.81 -1.71
N ILE A 330 -10.11 -6.39 -1.39
CA ILE A 330 -8.85 -5.63 -1.37
C ILE A 330 -8.43 -5.23 -2.79
N SER A 331 -8.56 -6.14 -3.77
CA SER A 331 -8.23 -5.91 -5.17
C SER A 331 -9.06 -4.77 -5.79
N GLU A 332 -10.36 -4.72 -5.49
CA GLU A 332 -11.26 -3.61 -5.87
C GLU A 332 -10.80 -2.30 -5.23
N LYS A 333 -10.51 -2.31 -3.93
CA LYS A 333 -10.04 -1.13 -3.18
C LYS A 333 -8.75 -0.52 -3.73
N ILE A 334 -7.85 -1.34 -4.26
CA ILE A 334 -6.57 -0.88 -4.84
C ILE A 334 -6.62 -0.75 -6.37
N ASN A 335 -7.80 -0.84 -6.96
CA ASN A 335 -8.09 -0.71 -8.40
C ASN A 335 -7.35 -1.74 -9.29
N THR A 336 -6.96 -2.91 -8.75
CA THR A 336 -6.30 -3.96 -9.55
C THR A 336 -7.27 -4.99 -10.09
N TYR A 337 -8.52 -5.03 -9.61
CA TYR A 337 -9.48 -6.07 -9.97
C TYR A 337 -9.79 -6.12 -11.46
N GLU A 338 -10.22 -5.00 -12.05
CA GLU A 338 -10.64 -4.93 -13.46
C GLU A 338 -9.50 -5.32 -14.43
N THR A 339 -8.26 -4.93 -14.11
CA THR A 339 -7.10 -5.36 -14.87
C THR A 339 -6.83 -6.85 -14.69
N SER A 340 -6.93 -7.36 -13.45
CA SER A 340 -6.66 -8.76 -13.12
C SER A 340 -7.60 -9.76 -13.80
N ILE A 341 -8.87 -9.40 -14.03
CA ILE A 341 -9.87 -10.29 -14.66
C ILE A 341 -9.84 -10.29 -16.20
N GLN A 342 -8.97 -9.49 -16.83
CA GLN A 342 -8.83 -9.50 -18.28
C GLN A 342 -8.42 -10.91 -18.76
N PRO A 343 -8.94 -11.38 -19.93
CA PRO A 343 -8.81 -12.77 -20.38
C PRO A 343 -7.45 -13.07 -21.03
N PHE A 344 -6.35 -12.71 -20.38
CA PHE A 344 -4.99 -13.02 -20.81
C PHE A 344 -4.36 -14.01 -19.83
N GLU A 345 -3.92 -15.16 -20.35
CA GLU A 345 -3.46 -16.26 -19.51
C GLU A 345 -2.00 -16.10 -19.08
N ASP A 346 -1.72 -16.56 -17.86
CA ASP A 346 -0.37 -16.66 -17.31
C ASP A 346 0.34 -17.94 -17.78
N CYS A 347 1.67 -17.95 -17.75
CA CYS A 347 2.50 -19.09 -18.19
C CYS A 347 2.16 -20.38 -17.41
N CYS A 348 1.73 -20.32 -16.18
CA CYS A 348 1.41 -21.48 -15.36
C CYS A 348 0.17 -22.26 -15.81
N THR A 349 -0.68 -21.68 -16.66
CA THR A 349 -1.93 -22.31 -17.12
C THR A 349 -1.77 -23.13 -18.39
N ILE A 350 -0.65 -22.97 -19.11
CA ILE A 350 -0.44 -23.54 -20.44
C ILE A 350 -0.22 -25.05 -20.42
N PHE A 351 0.54 -25.55 -19.46
CA PHE A 351 0.91 -26.97 -19.33
C PHE A 351 0.37 -27.60 -18.06
N VAL A 352 -0.93 -27.36 -17.79
CA VAL A 352 -1.57 -27.95 -16.61
C VAL A 352 -1.92 -29.40 -16.88
N ALA A 353 -1.49 -30.29 -15.99
CA ALA A 353 -1.91 -31.69 -16.03
C ALA A 353 -3.42 -31.83 -15.80
N LYS A 354 -4.05 -32.81 -16.49
CA LYS A 354 -5.47 -33.16 -16.22
C LYS A 354 -5.72 -33.56 -14.77
N HIS A 355 -4.71 -34.16 -14.13
CA HIS A 355 -4.75 -34.60 -12.75
C HIS A 355 -3.43 -34.22 -12.04
N PRO A 356 -3.27 -32.97 -11.60
CA PRO A 356 -2.05 -32.56 -10.93
C PRO A 356 -1.94 -33.19 -9.54
N VAL A 357 -0.72 -33.52 -9.13
CA VAL A 357 -0.45 -34.02 -7.76
C VAL A 357 -0.74 -32.92 -6.77
N THR A 358 -1.73 -33.15 -5.89
CA THR A 358 -2.12 -32.20 -4.82
C THR A 358 -1.38 -32.50 -3.49
N LYS A 359 -0.77 -33.65 -3.35
CA LYS A 359 0.05 -34.06 -2.19
C LYS A 359 1.42 -34.53 -2.65
N PRO A 360 2.26 -33.64 -3.21
CA PRO A 360 3.59 -34.02 -3.66
C PRO A 360 4.46 -34.48 -2.50
N ASN A 361 5.27 -35.52 -2.75
CA ASN A 361 6.37 -35.90 -1.87
C ASN A 361 7.63 -35.19 -2.39
N ILE A 362 8.33 -34.46 -1.52
CA ILE A 362 9.51 -33.67 -1.87
C ILE A 362 10.61 -34.55 -2.48
N GLU A 363 10.92 -35.71 -1.87
CA GLU A 363 11.95 -36.63 -2.37
C GLU A 363 11.62 -37.16 -3.77
N ARG A 364 10.33 -37.42 -4.05
CA ARG A 364 9.87 -37.82 -5.39
C ARG A 364 10.05 -36.68 -6.40
N ILE A 365 9.66 -35.45 -6.04
CA ILE A 365 9.86 -34.28 -6.89
C ILE A 365 11.35 -34.07 -7.20
N GLU A 366 12.22 -34.12 -6.17
CA GLU A 366 13.67 -33.97 -6.35
C GLU A 366 14.27 -35.08 -7.21
N LYS A 367 13.75 -36.31 -7.08
CA LYS A 367 14.15 -37.40 -7.98
C LYS A 367 13.73 -37.15 -9.42
N SER A 368 12.53 -36.61 -9.66
CA SER A 368 12.08 -36.23 -11.00
C SER A 368 12.91 -35.06 -11.57
N GLU A 369 13.35 -34.11 -10.75
CA GLU A 369 14.24 -33.02 -11.15
C GLU A 369 15.62 -33.51 -11.61
N LEU A 370 16.10 -34.67 -11.19
CA LEU A 370 17.36 -35.27 -11.70
C LEU A 370 17.33 -35.49 -13.23
N ASN A 371 16.16 -35.70 -13.81
CA ASN A 371 16.01 -35.81 -15.27
C ASN A 371 16.35 -34.51 -16.03
N LEU A 372 16.40 -33.38 -15.30
CA LEU A 372 16.69 -32.07 -15.86
C LEU A 372 18.18 -31.71 -15.80
N ALA A 373 19.01 -32.48 -15.07
CA ALA A 373 20.40 -32.15 -14.72
C ALA A 373 21.30 -31.80 -15.93
N GLU A 374 20.98 -32.30 -17.14
CA GLU A 374 21.80 -32.07 -18.33
C GLU A 374 21.81 -30.61 -18.82
N LYS A 375 20.66 -29.89 -18.74
CA LYS A 375 20.51 -28.56 -19.36
C LYS A 375 19.87 -27.50 -18.50
N ILE A 376 19.30 -27.86 -17.36
CA ILE A 376 18.46 -26.94 -16.61
C ILE A 376 19.22 -25.72 -16.07
N ASP A 377 20.48 -25.90 -15.66
CA ASP A 377 21.30 -24.80 -15.15
C ASP A 377 21.66 -23.81 -16.27
N GLU A 378 21.96 -24.30 -17.49
CA GLU A 378 22.19 -23.46 -18.68
C GLU A 378 20.93 -22.67 -19.05
N LEU A 379 19.77 -23.34 -19.07
CA LEU A 379 18.49 -22.70 -19.39
C LEU A 379 18.11 -21.64 -18.34
N MET A 380 18.32 -21.94 -17.06
CA MET A 380 18.11 -20.95 -15.98
C MET A 380 19.03 -19.75 -16.14
N GLN A 381 20.33 -19.99 -16.40
CA GLN A 381 21.29 -18.90 -16.58
C GLN A 381 20.91 -18.03 -17.78
N THR A 382 20.52 -18.63 -18.88
CA THR A 382 20.05 -17.92 -20.10
C THR A 382 18.82 -17.07 -19.76
N ALA A 383 17.84 -17.64 -19.07
CA ALA A 383 16.63 -16.90 -18.67
C ALA A 383 16.93 -15.71 -17.73
N ILE A 384 17.91 -15.85 -16.84
CA ILE A 384 18.36 -14.79 -15.94
C ILE A 384 19.10 -13.70 -16.72
N ASP A 385 20.04 -14.07 -17.60
CA ASP A 385 20.88 -13.12 -18.33
C ASP A 385 20.12 -12.33 -19.40
N THR A 386 19.04 -12.91 -19.92
CA THR A 386 18.18 -12.28 -20.94
C THR A 386 16.92 -11.63 -20.37
N ALA A 387 16.76 -11.61 -19.04
CA ALA A 387 15.59 -10.99 -18.42
C ALA A 387 15.52 -9.50 -18.76
N GLU A 388 14.36 -9.07 -19.24
CA GLU A 388 14.05 -7.66 -19.46
C GLU A 388 13.77 -6.97 -18.12
N ILE A 389 14.31 -5.78 -17.93
CA ILE A 389 14.05 -4.98 -16.71
C ILE A 389 13.22 -3.78 -17.10
N ILE A 390 12.07 -3.63 -16.45
CA ILE A 390 11.15 -2.50 -16.63
C ILE A 390 11.02 -1.78 -15.29
N GLU A 391 11.36 -0.49 -15.28
CA GLU A 391 11.04 0.37 -14.15
C GLU A 391 9.59 0.85 -14.28
N VAL A 392 8.75 0.50 -13.30
CA VAL A 392 7.32 0.82 -13.32
C VAL A 392 6.99 1.78 -12.19
N LYS A 393 6.36 2.89 -12.53
CA LYS A 393 5.88 3.88 -11.55
C LYS A 393 4.53 4.47 -11.97
N GLN A 394 3.82 5.04 -11.02
CA GLN A 394 2.56 5.73 -11.28
C GLN A 394 2.79 6.93 -12.22
N GLY A 395 1.91 7.11 -13.20
CA GLY A 395 1.93 8.28 -14.10
C GLY A 395 2.76 8.12 -15.38
N GLU A 396 3.32 6.93 -15.64
CA GLU A 396 3.99 6.60 -16.94
C GLU A 396 3.16 5.72 -17.84
#